data_68136e38d9ec5dc63a1ff8476e739eef
#
_entry.id   68136e38d9ec5dc63a1ff8476e739eef
#
_cell.length_a   1.000
_cell.length_b   1.000
_cell.length_c   1.000
_cell.angle_alpha   90.00
_cell.angle_beta   90.00
_cell.angle_gamma   90.00
#
_symmetry.space_group_name_H-M   'P 1'
#
loop_
_entity.id
_entity.type
_entity.pdbx_description
1 polymer ?
#
loop_
_entity_poly.entity_id
_entity_poly.type
_entity_poly.pdbx_seq_one_letter_code
_entity_poly.pdbx_strand_id
1 'polypeptide(L)'
;MDNVYTSSVPTGVVADAGDAGANTEWDAATLDDAISWLNATGKWLHDLSFGMVDIKELMGGAEGGKSPMGTFPWAQELSRLHSTLYSNTEAQIKQLSKNLYEAATALQNVKDNYDRAEERNALNATDMQQIFADAARRPQA
;
A
#
# COMPACT_ATOMS: atom_id res chain seq x y z
N MET A 1 8.26 24.34 11.17
CA MET A 1 8.21 23.30 10.13
C MET A 1 6.86 22.63 10.24
N ASP A 2 6.02 22.86 9.27
CA ASP A 2 4.77 22.09 9.17
C ASP A 2 5.14 20.63 8.92
N ASN A 3 4.69 19.77 9.80
CA ASN A 3 4.90 18.34 9.73
C ASN A 3 4.01 17.75 8.63
N VAL A 4 4.38 18.05 7.38
CA VAL A 4 3.64 17.66 6.16
C VAL A 4 3.44 16.14 6.08
N TYR A 5 4.28 15.40 6.80
CA TYR A 5 4.28 13.93 6.75
C TYR A 5 3.33 13.25 7.74
N THR A 6 2.88 13.96 8.79
CA THR A 6 2.04 13.37 9.84
C THR A 6 0.53 13.47 9.55
N SER A 7 0.12 14.36 8.65
CA SER A 7 -1.30 14.58 8.36
C SER A 7 -1.88 13.71 7.24
N SER A 8 -1.05 12.91 6.59
CA SER A 8 -1.44 12.16 5.37
C SER A 8 -1.45 10.64 5.54
N VAL A 9 -1.22 10.11 6.75
CA VAL A 9 -1.38 8.67 7.00
C VAL A 9 -2.87 8.34 7.02
N PRO A 10 -3.36 7.49 6.12
CA PRO A 10 -4.76 7.09 6.14
C PRO A 10 -5.02 6.19 7.36
N THR A 11 -5.65 6.74 8.38
CA THR A 11 -5.94 6.03 9.63
C THR A 11 -7.29 5.32 9.65
N GLY A 12 -8.19 5.65 8.73
CA GLY A 12 -9.57 5.13 8.71
C GLY A 12 -9.63 3.60 8.58
N VAL A 13 -8.83 3.03 7.71
CA VAL A 13 -8.83 1.57 7.48
C VAL A 13 -8.20 0.78 8.62
N VAL A 14 -7.29 1.40 9.39
CA VAL A 14 -6.67 0.76 10.55
C VAL A 14 -7.68 0.60 11.70
N ALA A 15 -8.58 1.56 11.87
CA ALA A 15 -9.68 1.47 12.84
C ALA A 15 -10.68 0.36 12.44
N ASP A 16 -11.04 0.29 11.15
CA ASP A 16 -11.95 -0.74 10.64
C ASP A 16 -11.33 -2.14 10.62
N ALA A 17 -10.01 -2.25 10.41
CA ALA A 17 -9.31 -3.53 10.45
C ALA A 17 -9.32 -4.17 11.85
N GLY A 18 -9.43 -3.39 12.92
CA GLY A 18 -9.58 -3.89 14.28
C GLY A 18 -10.95 -4.56 14.53
N ASP A 19 -11.98 -4.06 13.88
CA ASP A 19 -13.34 -4.59 13.95
C ASP A 19 -13.56 -5.77 12.97
N ALA A 20 -12.90 -5.76 11.82
CA ALA A 20 -12.99 -6.81 10.81
C ALA A 20 -12.42 -8.17 11.24
N GLY A 21 -11.55 -8.19 12.26
CA GLY A 21 -11.04 -9.43 12.84
C GLY A 21 -12.08 -10.27 13.57
N ALA A 22 -13.27 -9.71 13.84
CA ALA A 22 -14.36 -10.39 14.49
C ALA A 22 -15.37 -11.04 13.52
N ASN A 23 -15.38 -10.63 12.25
CA ASN A 23 -16.24 -11.16 11.20
C ASN A 23 -15.43 -11.51 9.96
N THR A 24 -15.44 -12.78 9.60
CA THR A 24 -14.73 -13.33 8.43
C THR A 24 -15.42 -13.06 7.08
N GLU A 25 -16.44 -12.23 7.03
CA GLU A 25 -17.07 -11.83 5.76
C GLU A 25 -16.28 -10.68 5.13
N TRP A 26 -15.37 -11.03 4.26
CA TRP A 26 -14.70 -10.09 3.37
C TRP A 26 -15.61 -9.77 2.20
N ASP A 27 -16.22 -8.60 2.23
CA ASP A 27 -16.93 -8.10 1.07
C ASP A 27 -15.99 -7.34 0.10
N ALA A 28 -16.45 -7.09 -1.11
CA ALA A 28 -15.68 -6.37 -2.12
C ALA A 28 -15.33 -4.95 -1.69
N ALA A 29 -16.17 -4.31 -0.87
CA ALA A 29 -15.93 -2.98 -0.36
C ALA A 29 -14.75 -2.95 0.62
N THR A 30 -14.65 -3.95 1.50
CA THR A 30 -13.51 -4.10 2.43
C THR A 30 -12.20 -4.30 1.67
N LEU A 31 -12.20 -5.06 0.57
CA LEU A 31 -11.02 -5.23 -0.28
C LEU A 31 -10.62 -3.93 -0.98
N ASP A 32 -11.57 -3.17 -1.49
CA ASP A 32 -11.33 -1.87 -2.11
C ASP A 32 -10.72 -0.87 -1.11
N ASP A 33 -11.24 -0.83 0.10
CA ASP A 33 -10.72 0.01 1.18
C ASP A 33 -9.29 -0.39 1.55
N ALA A 34 -9.00 -1.68 1.67
CA ALA A 34 -7.66 -2.19 1.93
C ALA A 34 -6.67 -1.84 0.81
N ILE A 35 -7.06 -2.00 -0.45
CA ILE A 35 -6.26 -1.64 -1.61
C ILE A 35 -5.97 -0.14 -1.62
N SER A 36 -6.98 0.69 -1.37
CA SER A 36 -6.85 2.14 -1.31
C SER A 36 -5.90 2.56 -0.19
N TRP A 37 -6.02 1.95 0.99
CA TRP A 37 -5.13 2.21 2.11
C TRP A 37 -3.68 1.82 1.82
N LEU A 38 -3.45 0.66 1.24
CA LEU A 38 -2.11 0.19 0.87
C LEU A 38 -1.44 1.13 -0.14
N ASN A 39 -2.18 1.56 -1.16
CA ASN A 39 -1.68 2.50 -2.16
C ASN A 39 -1.39 3.88 -1.56
N ALA A 40 -2.28 4.40 -0.72
CA ALA A 40 -2.10 5.69 -0.07
C ALA A 40 -0.92 5.67 0.92
N THR A 41 -0.77 4.60 1.68
CA THR A 41 0.35 4.43 2.62
C THR A 41 1.67 4.22 1.86
N GLY A 42 1.66 3.45 0.78
CA GLY A 42 2.80 3.28 -0.11
C GLY A 42 3.26 4.62 -0.70
N LYS A 43 2.32 5.44 -1.16
CA LYS A 43 2.61 6.78 -1.66
C LYS A 43 3.18 7.68 -0.57
N TRP A 44 2.59 7.68 0.61
CA TRP A 44 3.08 8.46 1.74
C TRP A 44 4.51 8.10 2.12
N LEU A 45 4.85 6.80 2.19
CA LEU A 45 6.21 6.34 2.44
C LEU A 45 7.18 6.73 1.31
N HIS A 46 6.73 6.66 0.08
CA HIS A 46 7.52 7.10 -1.07
C HIS A 46 7.87 8.60 -0.96
N ASP A 47 6.87 9.43 -0.68
CA ASP A 47 7.05 10.87 -0.49
C ASP A 47 7.96 11.17 0.72
N LEU A 48 7.82 10.41 1.81
CA LEU A 48 8.69 10.51 2.99
C LEU A 48 10.16 10.20 2.63
N SER A 49 10.41 9.25 1.73
CA SER A 49 11.78 8.91 1.33
C SER A 49 12.51 10.07 0.65
N PHE A 50 11.80 10.94 -0.06
CA PHE A 50 12.37 12.18 -0.62
C PHE A 50 12.74 13.18 0.48
N GLY A 51 11.91 13.33 1.50
CA GLY A 51 12.24 14.17 2.66
C GLY A 51 13.50 13.71 3.41
N MET A 52 13.78 12.41 3.42
CA MET A 52 15.02 11.87 3.97
C MET A 52 16.27 12.32 3.19
N VAL A 53 16.17 12.48 1.89
CA VAL A 53 17.28 13.01 1.06
C VAL A 53 17.59 14.45 1.44
N ASP A 54 16.58 15.29 1.60
CA ASP A 54 16.74 16.69 1.99
C ASP A 54 17.41 16.80 3.38
N ILE A 55 17.01 15.98 4.33
CA ILE A 55 17.62 15.93 5.67
C ILE A 55 19.09 15.51 5.57
N LYS A 56 19.40 14.51 4.76
CA LYS A 56 20.77 14.04 4.52
C LYS A 56 21.65 15.16 3.96
N GLU A 57 21.16 15.90 2.98
CA GLU A 57 21.88 17.03 2.38
C GLU A 57 22.12 18.15 3.41
N LEU A 58 21.10 18.50 4.19
CA LEU A 58 21.21 19.50 5.26
C LEU A 58 22.23 19.12 6.34
N MET A 59 22.38 17.82 6.61
CA MET A 59 23.34 17.30 7.59
C MET A 59 24.75 17.12 7.02
N GLY A 60 25.00 17.60 5.80
CA GLY A 60 26.33 17.61 5.19
C GLY A 60 26.65 16.37 4.36
N GLY A 61 25.65 15.67 3.89
CA GLY A 61 25.79 14.51 3.02
C GLY A 61 26.04 14.82 1.55
N ALA A 62 26.03 16.10 1.16
CA ALA A 62 26.37 16.52 -0.20
C ALA A 62 27.88 16.47 -0.41
N GLU A 63 28.33 15.92 -1.53
CA GLU A 63 29.75 15.89 -1.91
C GLU A 63 30.31 17.32 -1.92
N GLY A 64 31.31 17.57 -1.08
CA GLY A 64 31.98 18.87 -0.96
C GLY A 64 31.30 19.88 -0.03
N GLY A 65 30.18 19.51 0.62
CA GLY A 65 29.54 20.37 1.60
C GLY A 65 30.27 20.38 2.95
N LYS A 66 30.34 21.54 3.58
CA LYS A 66 30.81 21.61 4.96
C LYS A 66 29.73 21.07 5.89
N SER A 67 30.07 20.06 6.68
CA SER A 67 29.17 19.54 7.70
C SER A 67 28.80 20.62 8.70
N PRO A 68 27.51 20.82 9.02
CA PRO A 68 27.09 21.75 10.07
C PRO A 68 27.56 21.33 11.48
N MET A 69 28.03 20.09 11.62
CA MET A 69 28.54 19.54 12.88
C MET A 69 29.97 19.97 13.19
N GLY A 70 30.67 20.63 12.26
CA GLY A 70 32.04 21.12 12.43
C GLY A 70 33.08 20.31 11.66
N THR A 71 34.35 20.67 11.88
CA THR A 71 35.50 20.12 11.15
C THR A 71 36.38 19.17 11.98
N PHE A 72 36.03 18.92 13.23
CA PHE A 72 36.72 17.96 14.07
C PHE A 72 36.70 16.56 13.51
N PRO A 73 37.74 15.73 13.67
CA PRO A 73 37.75 14.37 13.10
C PRO A 73 36.57 13.52 13.50
N TRP A 74 36.12 13.57 14.73
CA TRP A 74 34.98 12.78 15.18
C TRP A 74 33.64 13.44 14.88
N ALA A 75 33.58 14.74 14.64
CA ALA A 75 32.41 15.38 14.04
C ALA A 75 32.20 14.96 12.59
N GLN A 76 33.28 14.79 11.85
CA GLN A 76 33.24 14.22 10.47
C GLN A 76 32.80 12.75 10.50
N GLU A 77 33.27 11.96 11.44
CA GLU A 77 32.85 10.58 11.62
C GLU A 77 31.36 10.49 11.98
N LEU A 78 30.87 11.34 12.88
CA LEU A 78 29.45 11.44 13.22
C LEU A 78 28.60 11.82 12.00
N SER A 79 29.06 12.78 11.21
CA SER A 79 28.38 13.17 9.95
C SER A 79 28.32 12.00 8.96
N ARG A 80 29.39 11.24 8.83
CA ARG A 80 29.44 10.03 8.00
C ARG A 80 28.46 8.97 8.47
N LEU A 81 28.39 8.72 9.77
CA LEU A 81 27.45 7.77 10.38
C LEU A 81 25.99 8.21 10.16
N HIS A 82 25.69 9.49 10.33
CA HIS A 82 24.37 10.05 10.03
C HIS A 82 24.02 9.89 8.56
N SER A 83 24.93 10.19 7.64
CA SER A 83 24.71 10.01 6.20
C SER A 83 24.42 8.56 5.85
N THR A 84 25.15 7.62 6.44
CA THR A 84 24.92 6.17 6.26
C THR A 84 23.56 5.75 6.81
N LEU A 85 23.20 6.21 8.02
CA LEU A 85 21.91 5.92 8.63
C LEU A 85 20.74 6.44 7.79
N TYR A 86 20.81 7.68 7.30
CA TYR A 86 19.76 8.25 6.46
C TYR A 86 19.65 7.50 5.13
N SER A 87 20.76 7.14 4.50
CA SER A 87 20.74 6.37 3.25
C SER A 87 20.11 4.98 3.43
N ASN A 88 20.45 4.29 4.51
CA ASN A 88 19.89 2.99 4.84
C ASN A 88 18.40 3.09 5.15
N THR A 89 18.00 4.09 5.93
CA THR A 89 16.59 4.33 6.28
C THR A 89 15.77 4.69 5.05
N GLU A 90 16.29 5.55 4.18
CA GLU A 90 15.66 5.89 2.90
C GLU A 90 15.44 4.65 2.03
N ALA A 91 16.46 3.80 1.88
CA ALA A 91 16.36 2.57 1.12
C ALA A 91 15.31 1.61 1.69
N GLN A 92 15.23 1.48 3.02
CA GLN A 92 14.23 0.66 3.70
C GLN A 92 12.81 1.22 3.53
N ILE A 93 12.63 2.54 3.60
CA ILE A 93 11.34 3.20 3.39
C ILE A 93 10.89 3.00 1.93
N LYS A 94 11.77 3.16 0.97
CA LYS A 94 11.47 2.88 -0.45
C LYS A 94 11.08 1.42 -0.69
N GLN A 95 11.78 0.49 -0.07
CA GLN A 95 11.46 -0.94 -0.18
C GLN A 95 10.10 -1.26 0.45
N LEU A 96 9.80 -0.68 1.61
CA LEU A 96 8.50 -0.84 2.25
C LEU A 96 7.36 -0.25 1.40
N SER A 97 7.57 0.94 0.83
CA SER A 97 6.62 1.55 -0.11
C SER A 97 6.34 0.61 -1.29
N LYS A 98 7.38 0.07 -1.90
CA LYS A 98 7.26 -0.89 -3.00
C LYS A 98 6.47 -2.14 -2.57
N ASN A 99 6.79 -2.70 -1.41
CA ASN A 99 6.09 -3.87 -0.87
C ASN A 99 4.60 -3.61 -0.65
N LEU A 100 4.23 -2.41 -0.22
CA LEU A 100 2.83 -2.02 -0.04
C LEU A 100 2.08 -1.90 -1.38
N TYR A 101 2.72 -1.36 -2.42
CA TYR A 101 2.15 -1.35 -3.77
C TYR A 101 1.98 -2.76 -4.34
N GLU A 102 2.96 -3.63 -4.13
CA GLU A 102 2.88 -5.04 -4.54
C GLU A 102 1.75 -5.77 -3.80
N ALA A 103 1.58 -5.51 -2.50
CA ALA A 103 0.46 -6.04 -1.73
C ALA A 103 -0.90 -5.52 -2.24
N ALA A 104 -1.01 -4.24 -2.58
CA ALA A 104 -2.21 -3.68 -3.18
C ALA A 104 -2.54 -4.35 -4.52
N THR A 105 -1.53 -4.58 -5.36
CA THR A 105 -1.70 -5.28 -6.64
C THR A 105 -2.13 -6.73 -6.43
N ALA A 106 -1.57 -7.42 -5.44
CA ALA A 106 -1.97 -8.78 -5.11
C ALA A 106 -3.44 -8.85 -4.66
N LEU A 107 -3.89 -7.92 -3.81
CA LEU A 107 -5.29 -7.82 -3.38
C LEU A 107 -6.21 -7.48 -4.56
N GLN A 108 -5.80 -6.60 -5.47
CA GLN A 108 -6.56 -6.30 -6.67
C GLN A 108 -6.76 -7.55 -7.54
N ASN A 109 -5.73 -8.36 -7.70
CA ASN A 109 -5.81 -9.62 -8.44
C ASN A 109 -6.77 -10.61 -7.76
N VAL A 110 -6.74 -10.69 -6.44
CA VAL A 110 -7.69 -11.52 -5.66
C VAL A 110 -9.12 -11.04 -5.89
N LYS A 111 -9.35 -9.75 -5.80
CA LYS A 111 -10.67 -9.14 -6.05
C LYS A 111 -11.16 -9.44 -7.47
N ASP A 112 -10.33 -9.21 -8.49
CA ASP A 112 -10.67 -9.45 -9.89
C ASP A 112 -11.02 -10.93 -10.15
N ASN A 113 -10.29 -11.85 -9.51
CA ASN A 113 -10.58 -13.27 -9.59
C ASN A 113 -11.92 -13.63 -8.93
N TYR A 114 -12.22 -12.99 -7.81
CA TYR A 114 -13.48 -13.16 -7.10
C TYR A 114 -14.67 -12.65 -7.93
N ASP A 115 -14.56 -11.45 -8.46
CA ASP A 115 -15.58 -10.85 -9.33
C ASP A 115 -15.85 -11.71 -10.55
N ARG A 116 -14.81 -12.24 -11.19
CA ARG A 116 -14.97 -13.18 -12.32
C ARG A 116 -15.64 -14.49 -11.93
N ALA A 117 -15.37 -14.98 -10.73
CA ALA A 117 -16.03 -16.18 -10.23
C ALA A 117 -17.52 -15.92 -9.95
N GLU A 118 -17.88 -14.77 -9.39
CA GLU A 118 -19.25 -14.35 -9.18
C GLU A 118 -20.01 -14.17 -10.50
N GLU A 119 -19.40 -13.49 -11.48
CA GLU A 119 -19.97 -13.34 -12.81
C GLU A 119 -20.23 -14.70 -13.47
N ARG A 120 -19.29 -15.61 -13.38
CA ARG A 120 -19.41 -16.97 -13.91
C ARG A 120 -20.51 -17.76 -13.22
N ASN A 121 -20.63 -17.62 -11.91
CA ASN A 121 -21.71 -18.24 -11.14
C ASN A 121 -23.07 -17.66 -11.48
N ALA A 122 -23.17 -16.34 -11.67
CA ALA A 122 -24.40 -15.67 -12.09
C ALA A 122 -24.83 -16.12 -13.51
N LEU A 123 -23.89 -16.22 -14.45
CA LEU A 123 -24.14 -16.74 -15.79
C LEU A 123 -24.61 -18.18 -15.73
N ASN A 124 -23.96 -19.04 -14.96
CA ASN A 124 -24.34 -20.43 -14.78
C ASN A 124 -25.75 -20.55 -14.17
N ALA A 125 -26.10 -19.72 -13.21
CA ALA A 125 -27.43 -19.70 -12.61
C ALA A 125 -28.49 -19.25 -13.62
N THR A 126 -28.20 -18.28 -14.46
CA THR A 126 -29.07 -17.81 -15.54
C THR A 126 -29.27 -18.91 -16.59
N ASP A 127 -28.21 -19.58 -17.01
CA ASP A 127 -28.26 -20.70 -17.95
C ASP A 127 -29.09 -21.86 -17.40
N MET A 128 -28.92 -22.19 -16.11
CA MET A 128 -29.73 -23.21 -15.44
C MET A 128 -31.22 -22.85 -15.43
N GLN A 129 -31.54 -21.60 -15.11
CA GLN A 129 -32.91 -21.09 -15.15
C GLN A 129 -33.52 -21.19 -16.54
N GLN A 130 -32.75 -20.87 -17.57
CA GLN A 130 -33.15 -20.99 -18.97
C GLN A 130 -33.45 -22.44 -19.34
N ILE A 131 -32.56 -23.36 -18.97
CA ILE A 131 -32.74 -24.80 -19.21
C ILE A 131 -34.01 -25.31 -18.52
N PHE A 132 -34.29 -24.92 -17.29
CA PHE A 132 -35.49 -25.29 -16.56
C PHE A 132 -36.75 -24.68 -17.20
N ALA A 133 -36.71 -23.44 -17.65
CA ALA A 133 -37.82 -22.79 -18.34
C ALA A 133 -38.11 -23.46 -19.67
N ASP A 134 -37.10 -23.84 -20.45
CA ASP A 134 -37.26 -24.55 -21.73
C ASP A 134 -37.79 -25.98 -21.54
N ALA A 135 -37.35 -26.65 -20.46
CA ALA A 135 -37.87 -27.96 -20.09
C ALA A 135 -39.38 -27.92 -19.74
N ALA A 136 -39.80 -26.85 -19.04
CA ALA A 136 -41.21 -26.64 -18.67
C ALA A 136 -42.10 -26.30 -19.87
N ARG A 137 -41.54 -25.78 -20.95
CA ARG A 137 -42.29 -25.44 -22.21
C ARG A 137 -42.40 -26.57 -23.17
N ARG A 138 -41.68 -27.68 -22.98
CA ARG A 138 -41.81 -28.83 -23.87
C ARG A 138 -43.19 -29.48 -23.67
N PRO A 139 -43.99 -29.65 -24.75
CA PRO A 139 -45.23 -30.36 -24.61
C PRO A 139 -44.93 -31.80 -24.21
N GLN A 140 -45.57 -32.25 -23.14
CA GLN A 140 -45.56 -33.67 -22.78
C GLN A 140 -46.29 -34.44 -23.88
N ALA A 141 -45.57 -35.29 -24.56
CA ALA A 141 -46.17 -36.24 -25.47
C ALA A 141 -46.93 -37.35 -24.72
#